data_aa91a1ba4194f360c0a59f3bd7341ea5
#
_entry.id   aa91a1ba4194f360c0a59f3bd7341ea5
#
_cell.length_a   1.000
_cell.length_b   1.000
_cell.length_c   1.000
_cell.angle_alpha   90.00
_cell.angle_beta   90.00
_cell.angle_gamma   90.00
#
_symmetry.space_group_name_H-M   'P 1'
#
loop_
_entity.id
_entity.type
_entity.pdbx_description
1 polymer ?
#
loop_
_entity_poly.entity_id
_entity_poly.type
_entity_poly.pdbx_seq_one_letter_code
_entity_poly.pdbx_strand_id
1 'polypeptide(L)'
;MPMKASAVEARSDARTVPPAAAPFSSAAHHRPRCSAPSTATIDLTAIDHNLAQVRDLVGNRKVLMAVKGDAYGHGAVQVARHVQQTDAADWLGVATVAEAQELVEAGVRLPILKFSPADPGNLETAIYYGVRLTVVDERTVRQVNEVAQAMDRCANVHVATDTGMGRIGLQPEHLADVVAAVDRADHLRLEGVFTHLPVSDAPDGREFTAAEIAHFVDTVQMVEVRRGHIPVVHMANSGAIIGQSLGPTTMVRAGIMSYGYNPNPVMGSLGLRPALSWTSHISFLKQVDPGQTVGYGRTWTAQHSTTIATVPVGYADGYSRRLSNRGHVLIGGEFRPVVGRVCMDQLMVDLGPSSTAQVGDDVVLLGEQGGHTITADDLAELLDTISYEITCDIGKRVDRRWVS
;
A
#
# COMPACT_ATOMS: atom_id res chain seq x y z
N MET A 1 62.72 -29.46 50.37
CA MET A 1 61.99 -30.51 49.63
C MET A 1 60.86 -29.84 48.80
N PRO A 2 60.96 -29.81 47.47
CA PRO A 2 59.90 -29.16 46.64
C PRO A 2 58.86 -30.16 46.25
N MET A 3 57.58 -29.72 46.35
CA MET A 3 56.42 -30.44 45.90
C MET A 3 56.31 -30.38 44.36
N LYS A 4 56.12 -31.54 43.75
CA LYS A 4 55.92 -31.72 42.31
C LYS A 4 54.54 -31.24 41.91
N ALA A 5 54.49 -30.32 40.95
CA ALA A 5 53.26 -29.94 40.24
C ALA A 5 52.91 -30.99 39.17
N SER A 6 51.72 -31.54 39.23
CA SER A 6 51.13 -32.45 38.23
C SER A 6 50.55 -31.61 37.08
N ALA A 7 51.07 -31.82 35.86
CA ALA A 7 50.50 -31.25 34.65
C ALA A 7 49.26 -32.05 34.24
N VAL A 8 48.12 -31.36 34.13
CA VAL A 8 46.91 -31.89 33.48
C VAL A 8 46.98 -31.55 32.01
N GLU A 9 47.14 -32.54 31.15
CA GLU A 9 47.03 -32.41 29.69
C GLU A 9 45.60 -32.11 29.30
N ALA A 10 45.37 -30.92 28.77
CA ALA A 10 44.14 -30.55 28.13
C ALA A 10 44.09 -31.16 26.72
N ARG A 11 43.27 -32.18 26.53
CA ARG A 11 42.95 -32.70 25.19
C ARG A 11 42.00 -31.68 24.51
N SER A 12 42.52 -31.01 23.47
CA SER A 12 41.75 -30.19 22.54
C SER A 12 40.99 -31.10 21.56
N ASP A 13 39.71 -31.34 21.82
CA ASP A 13 38.78 -31.90 20.83
C ASP A 13 38.46 -30.79 19.81
N ALA A 14 39.32 -30.67 18.81
CA ALA A 14 39.00 -29.87 17.61
C ALA A 14 37.93 -30.64 16.81
N ARG A 15 36.64 -30.36 17.08
CA ARG A 15 35.55 -30.77 16.17
C ARG A 15 35.76 -30.05 14.85
N THR A 16 36.20 -30.77 13.83
CA THR A 16 36.26 -30.31 12.45
C THR A 16 34.85 -30.00 11.98
N VAL A 17 34.60 -28.72 11.74
CA VAL A 17 33.36 -28.28 11.03
C VAL A 17 33.44 -28.89 9.62
N PRO A 18 32.42 -29.62 9.16
CA PRO A 18 32.45 -30.16 7.81
C PRO A 18 32.54 -29.01 6.80
N PRO A 19 33.28 -29.15 5.70
CA PRO A 19 33.39 -28.12 4.69
C PRO A 19 32.00 -27.81 4.12
N ALA A 20 31.75 -26.52 3.90
CA ALA A 20 30.50 -26.06 3.24
C ALA A 20 30.32 -26.86 1.94
N ALA A 21 29.14 -27.40 1.75
CA ALA A 21 28.81 -28.18 0.56
C ALA A 21 29.17 -27.39 -0.71
N ALA A 22 29.91 -28.02 -1.62
CA ALA A 22 30.31 -27.42 -2.88
C ALA A 22 29.05 -26.97 -3.65
N PRO A 23 29.11 -25.84 -4.39
CA PRO A 23 27.96 -25.40 -5.18
C PRO A 23 27.61 -26.48 -6.21
N PHE A 24 26.34 -26.88 -6.23
CA PHE A 24 25.83 -27.88 -7.14
C PHE A 24 26.20 -27.54 -8.60
N SER A 25 26.77 -28.49 -9.32
CA SER A 25 27.12 -28.40 -10.72
C SER A 25 25.86 -28.07 -11.58
N SER A 26 26.04 -27.26 -12.63
CA SER A 26 24.99 -26.66 -13.48
C SER A 26 24.31 -27.65 -14.45
N ALA A 27 23.80 -28.75 -13.96
CA ALA A 27 22.72 -29.45 -14.65
C ALA A 27 21.41 -28.73 -14.26
N ALA A 28 20.50 -28.47 -15.20
CA ALA A 28 19.24 -27.79 -14.99
C ALA A 28 18.32 -28.56 -14.02
N HIS A 29 18.73 -28.62 -12.76
CA HIS A 29 17.93 -29.19 -11.69
C HIS A 29 16.91 -28.14 -11.25
N HIS A 30 15.65 -28.50 -11.37
CA HIS A 30 14.54 -27.78 -10.77
C HIS A 30 14.90 -27.43 -9.33
N ARG A 31 15.27 -26.16 -9.06
CA ARG A 31 15.51 -25.71 -7.70
C ARG A 31 14.17 -25.74 -6.97
N PRO A 32 14.00 -26.54 -5.91
CA PRO A 32 12.77 -26.53 -5.15
C PRO A 32 12.55 -25.11 -4.63
N ARG A 33 11.37 -24.53 -4.90
CA ARG A 33 10.97 -23.27 -4.31
C ARG A 33 10.44 -23.55 -2.90
N CYS A 34 10.93 -22.81 -1.91
CA CYS A 34 10.28 -22.80 -0.59
C CYS A 34 8.85 -22.31 -0.77
N SER A 35 7.88 -23.02 -0.22
CA SER A 35 6.53 -22.48 -0.06
C SER A 35 6.56 -21.42 1.05
N ALA A 36 5.98 -20.25 0.79
CA ALA A 36 5.82 -19.24 1.82
C ALA A 36 4.79 -19.73 2.87
N PRO A 37 4.97 -19.39 4.17
CA PRO A 37 4.05 -19.77 5.22
C PRO A 37 2.68 -19.08 5.10
N SER A 38 2.59 -17.99 4.34
CA SER A 38 1.33 -17.30 4.06
C SER A 38 1.35 -16.66 2.67
N THR A 39 0.18 -16.43 2.11
CA THR A 39 0.00 -15.91 0.74
C THR A 39 -1.03 -14.77 0.75
N ALA A 40 -0.67 -13.64 0.16
CA ALA A 40 -1.59 -12.59 -0.25
C ALA A 40 -2.00 -12.83 -1.70
N THR A 41 -3.28 -13.14 -1.92
CA THR A 41 -3.83 -13.29 -3.27
C THR A 41 -4.49 -11.99 -3.70
N ILE A 42 -4.08 -11.48 -4.86
CA ILE A 42 -4.59 -10.25 -5.44
C ILE A 42 -5.46 -10.59 -6.66
N ASP A 43 -6.75 -10.28 -6.56
CA ASP A 43 -7.70 -10.40 -7.66
C ASP A 43 -7.65 -9.14 -8.54
N LEU A 44 -7.06 -9.28 -9.72
CA LEU A 44 -6.93 -8.20 -10.68
C LEU A 44 -8.28 -7.84 -11.32
N THR A 45 -9.23 -8.78 -11.41
CA THR A 45 -10.58 -8.50 -11.92
C THR A 45 -11.38 -7.65 -10.95
N ALA A 46 -11.13 -7.76 -9.65
CA ALA A 46 -11.69 -6.87 -8.65
C ALA A 46 -11.19 -5.43 -8.84
N ILE A 47 -9.90 -5.25 -9.19
CA ILE A 47 -9.35 -3.92 -9.51
C ILE A 47 -10.04 -3.33 -10.75
N ASP A 48 -10.22 -4.10 -11.83
CA ASP A 48 -10.95 -3.65 -13.02
C ASP A 48 -12.38 -3.25 -12.69
N HIS A 49 -13.09 -4.08 -11.91
CA HIS A 49 -14.44 -3.78 -11.45
C HIS A 49 -14.48 -2.46 -10.66
N ASN A 50 -13.57 -2.26 -9.73
CA ASN A 50 -13.51 -1.06 -8.89
C ASN A 50 -13.22 0.20 -9.73
N LEU A 51 -12.30 0.11 -10.67
CA LEU A 51 -11.99 1.21 -11.59
C LEU A 51 -13.15 1.52 -12.54
N ALA A 52 -13.92 0.51 -12.97
CA ALA A 52 -15.16 0.73 -13.71
C ALA A 52 -16.18 1.51 -12.89
N GLN A 53 -16.36 1.19 -11.59
CA GLN A 53 -17.21 1.99 -10.69
C GLN A 53 -16.73 3.44 -10.58
N VAL A 54 -15.41 3.66 -10.53
CA VAL A 54 -14.86 5.02 -10.55
C VAL A 54 -15.21 5.73 -11.85
N ARG A 55 -15.03 5.08 -13.01
CA ARG A 55 -15.34 5.67 -14.33
C ARG A 55 -16.83 6.04 -14.46
N ASP A 56 -17.73 5.20 -13.97
CA ASP A 56 -19.18 5.48 -13.98
C ASP A 56 -19.51 6.76 -13.17
N LEU A 57 -18.81 6.98 -12.05
CA LEU A 57 -19.00 8.17 -11.21
C LEU A 57 -18.44 9.46 -11.83
N VAL A 58 -17.33 9.36 -12.57
CA VAL A 58 -16.57 10.55 -13.01
C VAL A 58 -16.80 10.94 -14.47
N GLY A 59 -17.49 10.11 -15.23
CA GLY A 59 -17.79 10.35 -16.65
C GLY A 59 -16.53 10.42 -17.52
N ASN A 60 -16.42 11.46 -18.36
CA ASN A 60 -15.32 11.61 -19.32
C ASN A 60 -13.98 12.07 -18.70
N ARG A 61 -13.88 12.18 -17.39
CA ARG A 61 -12.63 12.59 -16.74
C ARG A 61 -11.60 11.46 -16.79
N LYS A 62 -10.34 11.85 -16.91
CA LYS A 62 -9.23 10.89 -16.78
C LYS A 62 -9.20 10.31 -15.36
N VAL A 63 -8.84 9.05 -15.26
CA VAL A 63 -8.64 8.36 -14.00
C VAL A 63 -7.14 8.14 -13.79
N LEU A 64 -6.59 8.77 -12.77
CA LEU A 64 -5.27 8.46 -12.25
C LEU A 64 -5.43 7.45 -11.09
N MET A 65 -4.86 6.25 -11.24
CA MET A 65 -4.80 5.27 -10.16
C MET A 65 -3.54 5.50 -9.31
N ALA A 66 -3.69 5.65 -8.00
CA ALA A 66 -2.57 5.75 -7.09
C ALA A 66 -1.99 4.35 -6.82
N VAL A 67 -0.74 4.11 -7.23
CA VAL A 67 0.00 2.84 -7.06
C VAL A 67 1.20 2.95 -6.12
N LYS A 68 1.28 4.04 -5.36
CA LYS A 68 2.29 4.24 -4.30
C LYS A 68 2.18 3.20 -3.20
N GLY A 69 3.24 3.00 -2.42
CA GLY A 69 3.25 2.03 -1.33
C GLY A 69 3.04 0.61 -1.84
N ASP A 70 3.74 0.23 -2.91
CA ASP A 70 3.60 -1.05 -3.59
C ASP A 70 2.14 -1.34 -4.01
N ALA A 71 1.47 -0.32 -4.63
CA ALA A 71 0.04 -0.37 -4.94
C ALA A 71 -0.81 -0.68 -3.70
N TYR A 72 -0.59 0.06 -2.60
CA TYR A 72 -1.26 -0.18 -1.31
C TYR A 72 -1.07 -1.63 -0.82
N GLY A 73 0.12 -2.20 -1.03
CA GLY A 73 0.44 -3.58 -0.66
C GLY A 73 0.04 -4.66 -1.67
N HIS A 74 -0.55 -4.29 -2.82
CA HIS A 74 -1.06 -5.23 -3.82
C HIS A 74 -0.02 -5.64 -4.89
N GLY A 75 1.20 -5.05 -4.88
CA GLY A 75 2.25 -5.32 -5.87
C GLY A 75 2.17 -4.39 -7.08
N ALA A 76 2.86 -3.25 -7.01
CA ALA A 76 2.71 -2.14 -7.95
C ALA A 76 2.98 -2.51 -9.41
N VAL A 77 4.00 -3.32 -9.67
CA VAL A 77 4.37 -3.71 -11.05
C VAL A 77 3.27 -4.53 -11.72
N GLN A 78 2.72 -5.53 -11.03
CA GLN A 78 1.71 -6.40 -11.60
C GLN A 78 0.38 -5.66 -11.79
N VAL A 79 -0.02 -4.89 -10.79
CA VAL A 79 -1.23 -4.04 -10.85
C VAL A 79 -1.12 -3.03 -12.00
N ALA A 80 0.00 -2.30 -12.11
CA ALA A 80 0.17 -1.29 -13.14
C ALA A 80 0.20 -1.87 -14.56
N ARG A 81 0.84 -3.04 -14.74
CA ARG A 81 0.83 -3.77 -16.02
C ARG A 81 -0.57 -4.21 -16.41
N HIS A 82 -1.32 -4.76 -15.47
CA HIS A 82 -2.69 -5.20 -15.70
C HIS A 82 -3.58 -4.01 -16.09
N VAL A 83 -3.56 -2.95 -15.30
CA VAL A 83 -4.33 -1.72 -15.55
C VAL A 83 -3.99 -1.08 -16.90
N GLN A 84 -2.71 -1.12 -17.30
CA GLN A 84 -2.30 -0.69 -18.64
C GLN A 84 -2.85 -1.60 -19.76
N GLN A 85 -2.89 -2.93 -19.56
CA GLN A 85 -3.36 -3.89 -20.55
C GLN A 85 -4.88 -3.82 -20.74
N THR A 86 -5.62 -3.51 -19.69
CA THR A 86 -7.09 -3.42 -19.69
C THR A 86 -7.62 -2.00 -19.93
N ASP A 87 -6.72 -1.00 -20.08
CA ASP A 87 -7.07 0.43 -20.18
C ASP A 87 -7.98 0.90 -19.02
N ALA A 88 -7.87 0.26 -17.86
CA ALA A 88 -8.72 0.55 -16.71
C ALA A 88 -8.45 1.93 -16.10
N ALA A 89 -7.23 2.45 -16.20
CA ALA A 89 -6.89 3.82 -15.82
C ALA A 89 -6.04 4.52 -16.89
N ASP A 90 -6.04 5.85 -16.88
CA ASP A 90 -5.32 6.67 -17.87
C ASP A 90 -3.93 7.08 -17.39
N TRP A 91 -3.74 7.16 -16.06
CA TRP A 91 -2.53 7.63 -15.40
C TRP A 91 -2.25 6.80 -14.14
N LEU A 92 -0.99 6.84 -13.72
CA LEU A 92 -0.56 6.29 -12.43
C LEU A 92 0.01 7.38 -11.54
N GLY A 93 -0.11 7.18 -10.22
CA GLY A 93 0.42 8.11 -9.23
C GLY A 93 1.29 7.42 -8.19
N VAL A 94 2.49 7.98 -7.95
CA VAL A 94 3.50 7.43 -7.03
C VAL A 94 3.94 8.45 -5.99
N ALA A 95 4.58 7.97 -4.91
CA ALA A 95 5.14 8.80 -3.86
C ALA A 95 6.64 9.10 -4.08
N THR A 96 7.38 8.18 -4.67
CA THR A 96 8.84 8.26 -4.84
C THR A 96 9.25 8.12 -6.30
N VAL A 97 10.44 8.62 -6.63
CA VAL A 97 11.03 8.42 -7.97
C VAL A 97 11.41 6.95 -8.18
N ALA A 98 11.82 6.25 -7.11
CA ALA A 98 12.15 4.82 -7.19
C ALA A 98 10.94 3.97 -7.59
N GLU A 99 9.74 4.24 -7.04
CA GLU A 99 8.50 3.58 -7.49
C GLU A 99 8.22 3.83 -8.97
N ALA A 100 8.41 5.05 -9.45
CA ALA A 100 8.21 5.36 -10.88
C ALA A 100 9.25 4.65 -11.76
N GLN A 101 10.50 4.63 -11.37
CA GLN A 101 11.58 3.92 -12.05
C GLN A 101 11.25 2.44 -12.19
N GLU A 102 10.89 1.77 -11.09
CA GLU A 102 10.51 0.34 -11.08
C GLU A 102 9.39 0.05 -12.09
N LEU A 103 8.36 0.88 -12.12
CA LEU A 103 7.24 0.72 -13.05
C LEU A 103 7.68 0.87 -14.51
N VAL A 104 8.47 1.91 -14.84
CA VAL A 104 8.92 2.15 -16.22
C VAL A 104 9.88 1.05 -16.68
N GLU A 105 10.81 0.61 -15.84
CA GLU A 105 11.70 -0.52 -16.11
C GLU A 105 10.94 -1.83 -16.30
N ALA A 106 9.83 -2.00 -15.59
CA ALA A 106 8.91 -3.12 -15.75
C ALA A 106 8.07 -3.05 -17.04
N GLY A 107 8.19 -2.01 -17.87
CA GLY A 107 7.50 -1.87 -19.15
C GLY A 107 6.18 -1.11 -19.10
N VAL A 108 5.86 -0.44 -17.99
CA VAL A 108 4.72 0.46 -17.90
C VAL A 108 4.97 1.72 -18.74
N ARG A 109 3.97 2.14 -19.51
CA ARG A 109 4.02 3.29 -20.42
C ARG A 109 2.96 4.37 -20.12
N LEU A 110 2.03 4.07 -19.22
CA LEU A 110 1.07 5.07 -18.74
C LEU A 110 1.82 6.27 -18.15
N PRO A 111 1.30 7.50 -18.29
CA PRO A 111 1.86 8.67 -17.62
C PRO A 111 1.92 8.45 -16.10
N ILE A 112 3.05 8.75 -15.48
CA ILE A 112 3.26 8.60 -14.03
C ILE A 112 3.47 9.97 -13.39
N LEU A 113 2.61 10.33 -12.42
CA LEU A 113 2.75 11.55 -11.63
C LEU A 113 3.35 11.24 -10.26
N LYS A 114 4.44 11.92 -9.90
CA LYS A 114 4.95 11.95 -8.54
C LYS A 114 4.22 13.01 -7.72
N PHE A 115 3.48 12.60 -6.68
CA PHE A 115 2.54 13.46 -5.96
C PHE A 115 3.16 14.60 -5.12
N SER A 116 4.45 14.54 -4.83
CA SER A 116 5.16 15.57 -4.07
C SER A 116 6.43 15.99 -4.80
N PRO A 117 7.05 17.13 -4.49
CA PRO A 117 8.34 17.50 -5.07
C PRO A 117 9.36 16.38 -4.95
N ALA A 118 10.18 16.19 -5.98
CA ALA A 118 11.27 15.23 -5.94
C ALA A 118 12.46 15.83 -5.17
N ASP A 119 13.18 14.97 -4.45
CA ASP A 119 14.47 15.38 -3.88
C ASP A 119 15.42 15.79 -5.01
N PRO A 120 16.25 16.84 -4.83
CA PRO A 120 17.15 17.32 -5.88
C PRO A 120 18.04 16.22 -6.46
N GLY A 121 18.53 15.27 -5.65
CA GLY A 121 19.35 14.14 -6.10
C GLY A 121 18.63 13.11 -6.97
N ASN A 122 17.28 13.17 -7.05
CA ASN A 122 16.47 12.26 -7.85
C ASN A 122 15.88 12.90 -9.11
N LEU A 123 16.12 14.21 -9.34
CA LEU A 123 15.54 14.93 -10.49
C LEU A 123 16.01 14.38 -11.82
N GLU A 124 17.31 14.10 -11.95
CA GLU A 124 17.89 13.52 -13.17
C GLU A 124 17.22 12.18 -13.51
N THR A 125 17.09 11.29 -12.53
CA THR A 125 16.42 10.00 -12.70
C THR A 125 14.95 10.20 -13.10
N ALA A 126 14.22 11.10 -12.43
CA ALA A 126 12.82 11.34 -12.73
C ALA A 126 12.61 11.87 -14.16
N ILE A 127 13.45 12.81 -14.62
CA ILE A 127 13.43 13.37 -15.98
C ILE A 127 13.81 12.29 -16.99
N TYR A 128 14.82 11.47 -16.69
CA TYR A 128 15.25 10.37 -17.56
C TYR A 128 14.10 9.39 -17.85
N TYR A 129 13.34 9.03 -16.84
CA TYR A 129 12.19 8.10 -16.96
C TYR A 129 10.89 8.79 -17.38
N GLY A 130 10.89 10.09 -17.63
CA GLY A 130 9.72 10.83 -18.09
C GLY A 130 8.61 10.96 -17.05
N VAL A 131 8.98 10.96 -15.76
CA VAL A 131 8.04 11.14 -14.65
C VAL A 131 7.51 12.58 -14.65
N ARG A 132 6.19 12.75 -14.49
CA ARG A 132 5.59 14.07 -14.28
C ARG A 132 5.93 14.54 -12.87
N LEU A 133 6.56 15.70 -12.78
CA LEU A 133 7.09 16.23 -11.53
C LEU A 133 6.13 17.24 -10.90
N THR A 134 6.00 17.18 -9.59
CA THR A 134 5.28 18.20 -8.83
C THR A 134 6.22 19.34 -8.48
N VAL A 135 5.78 20.56 -8.74
CA VAL A 135 6.44 21.79 -8.31
C VAL A 135 5.50 22.60 -7.42
N VAL A 136 6.06 23.32 -6.44
CA VAL A 136 5.29 24.00 -5.38
C VAL A 136 5.70 25.47 -5.19
N ASP A 137 6.79 25.90 -5.79
CA ASP A 137 7.34 27.26 -5.70
C ASP A 137 8.30 27.53 -6.87
N GLU A 138 8.73 28.80 -7.03
CA GLU A 138 9.71 29.16 -8.05
C GLU A 138 11.06 28.46 -7.87
N ARG A 139 11.43 28.10 -6.63
CA ARG A 139 12.68 27.40 -6.37
C ARG A 139 12.64 25.99 -6.98
N THR A 140 11.56 25.25 -6.76
CA THR A 140 11.39 23.92 -7.35
C THR A 140 11.27 23.99 -8.87
N VAL A 141 10.62 25.01 -9.43
CA VAL A 141 10.60 25.29 -10.88
C VAL A 141 12.02 25.45 -11.42
N ARG A 142 12.84 26.35 -10.81
CA ARG A 142 14.23 26.55 -11.24
C ARG A 142 15.05 25.26 -11.16
N GLN A 143 14.98 24.53 -10.05
CA GLN A 143 15.73 23.27 -9.87
C GLN A 143 15.40 22.24 -10.96
N VAL A 144 14.11 22.04 -11.26
CA VAL A 144 13.71 21.09 -12.31
C VAL A 144 14.16 21.57 -13.67
N ASN A 145 14.05 22.88 -13.97
CA ASN A 145 14.47 23.45 -15.25
C ASN A 145 15.99 23.31 -15.46
N GLU A 146 16.81 23.62 -14.46
CA GLU A 146 18.27 23.52 -14.54
C GLU A 146 18.72 22.08 -14.84
N VAL A 147 18.11 21.08 -14.19
CA VAL A 147 18.43 19.67 -14.44
C VAL A 147 17.93 19.24 -15.82
N ALA A 148 16.71 19.62 -16.21
CA ALA A 148 16.15 19.32 -17.53
C ALA A 148 17.02 19.93 -18.66
N GLN A 149 17.49 21.18 -18.49
CA GLN A 149 18.42 21.85 -19.39
C GLN A 149 19.75 21.08 -19.50
N ALA A 150 20.34 20.70 -18.36
CA ALA A 150 21.61 19.96 -18.37
C ALA A 150 21.50 18.60 -19.08
N MET A 151 20.30 18.00 -19.11
CA MET A 151 20.00 16.75 -19.82
C MET A 151 19.55 16.96 -21.27
N ASP A 152 19.41 18.19 -21.74
CA ASP A 152 18.80 18.52 -23.04
C ASP A 152 17.41 17.86 -23.20
N ARG A 153 16.58 17.97 -22.16
CA ARG A 153 15.21 17.40 -22.12
C ARG A 153 14.20 18.45 -21.70
N CYS A 154 12.94 18.17 -21.98
CA CYS A 154 11.81 18.94 -21.46
C CYS A 154 11.03 18.09 -20.44
N ALA A 155 10.82 18.63 -19.24
CA ALA A 155 10.07 17.94 -18.18
C ALA A 155 8.63 18.45 -18.10
N ASN A 156 7.66 17.52 -18.04
CA ASN A 156 6.27 17.86 -17.75
C ASN A 156 6.11 18.06 -16.25
N VAL A 157 5.46 19.17 -15.86
CA VAL A 157 5.25 19.51 -14.46
C VAL A 157 3.79 19.77 -14.14
N HIS A 158 3.41 19.41 -12.91
CA HIS A 158 2.14 19.77 -12.28
C HIS A 158 2.43 20.73 -11.12
N VAL A 159 1.73 21.83 -11.04
CA VAL A 159 1.80 22.76 -9.90
C VAL A 159 0.82 22.31 -8.84
N ALA A 160 1.30 22.11 -7.60
CA ALA A 160 0.45 21.77 -6.47
C ALA A 160 0.08 23.03 -5.67
N THR A 161 -1.22 23.21 -5.39
CA THR A 161 -1.74 24.22 -4.48
C THR A 161 -2.18 23.59 -3.18
N ASP A 162 -2.08 24.33 -2.08
CA ASP A 162 -2.61 23.94 -0.77
C ASP A 162 -3.85 24.76 -0.46
N THR A 163 -5.00 24.12 -0.50
CA THR A 163 -6.29 24.75 -0.18
C THR A 163 -6.79 24.44 1.23
N GLY A 164 -6.00 23.67 2.02
CA GLY A 164 -6.38 23.32 3.38
C GLY A 164 -5.76 22.03 3.91
N MET A 165 -5.03 21.27 3.09
CA MET A 165 -4.37 20.03 3.54
C MET A 165 -3.18 20.28 4.46
N GLY A 166 -2.45 21.40 4.30
CA GLY A 166 -1.31 21.78 5.14
C GLY A 166 -0.08 20.88 4.99
N ARG A 167 0.06 20.16 3.87
CA ARG A 167 1.13 19.18 3.68
C ARG A 167 2.16 19.57 2.63
N ILE A 168 1.72 19.91 1.46
CA ILE A 168 2.52 20.41 0.33
C ILE A 168 1.67 21.34 -0.51
N GLY A 169 2.30 22.18 -1.29
CA GLY A 169 1.62 23.10 -2.21
C GLY A 169 1.87 24.54 -1.85
N LEU A 170 1.70 25.39 -2.82
CA LEU A 170 1.71 26.85 -2.64
C LEU A 170 0.33 27.35 -2.24
N GLN A 171 0.28 28.52 -1.60
CA GLN A 171 -1.00 29.18 -1.34
C GLN A 171 -1.66 29.55 -2.68
N PRO A 172 -2.98 29.39 -2.83
CA PRO A 172 -3.68 29.61 -4.10
C PRO A 172 -3.40 30.98 -4.75
N GLU A 173 -3.19 32.02 -3.96
CA GLU A 173 -2.89 33.38 -4.42
C GLU A 173 -1.61 33.48 -5.23
N HIS A 174 -0.66 32.57 -5.03
CA HIS A 174 0.62 32.51 -5.73
C HIS A 174 0.61 31.59 -6.95
N LEU A 175 -0.53 30.95 -7.28
CA LEU A 175 -0.61 30.02 -8.41
C LEU A 175 -0.21 30.70 -9.74
N ALA A 176 -0.68 31.91 -9.98
CA ALA A 176 -0.39 32.64 -11.21
C ALA A 176 1.12 32.91 -11.39
N ASP A 177 1.82 33.23 -10.31
CA ASP A 177 3.26 33.57 -10.35
C ASP A 177 4.09 32.30 -10.66
N VAL A 178 3.78 31.17 -10.02
CA VAL A 178 4.49 29.91 -10.24
C VAL A 178 4.17 29.33 -11.62
N VAL A 179 2.93 29.41 -12.07
CA VAL A 179 2.55 29.04 -13.44
C VAL A 179 3.32 29.88 -14.46
N ALA A 180 3.39 31.21 -14.26
CA ALA A 180 4.18 32.10 -15.13
C ALA A 180 5.69 31.79 -15.09
N ALA A 181 6.21 31.32 -13.94
CA ALA A 181 7.60 30.87 -13.83
C ALA A 181 7.85 29.61 -14.67
N VAL A 182 6.90 28.64 -14.63
CA VAL A 182 6.96 27.44 -15.49
C VAL A 182 6.90 27.83 -16.98
N ASP A 183 6.01 28.73 -17.37
CA ASP A 183 5.86 29.15 -18.77
C ASP A 183 7.08 29.91 -19.32
N ARG A 184 7.88 30.54 -18.44
CA ARG A 184 9.16 31.16 -18.81
C ARG A 184 10.34 30.20 -18.86
N ALA A 185 10.18 28.98 -18.37
CA ALA A 185 11.24 27.98 -18.27
C ALA A 185 11.31 27.17 -19.58
N ASP A 186 12.40 27.31 -20.35
CA ASP A 186 12.55 26.73 -21.69
C ASP A 186 12.52 25.19 -21.71
N HIS A 187 12.86 24.54 -20.57
CA HIS A 187 12.92 23.10 -20.47
C HIS A 187 11.80 22.50 -19.61
N LEU A 188 10.73 23.29 -19.35
CA LEU A 188 9.55 22.82 -18.64
C LEU A 188 8.29 22.96 -19.50
N ARG A 189 7.32 22.12 -19.22
CA ARG A 189 5.99 22.20 -19.78
C ARG A 189 4.96 22.07 -18.66
N LEU A 190 4.13 23.08 -18.47
CA LEU A 190 2.97 22.96 -17.59
C LEU A 190 1.97 21.98 -18.19
N GLU A 191 1.81 20.82 -17.55
CA GLU A 191 0.84 19.81 -17.94
C GLU A 191 -0.41 19.88 -17.06
N GLY A 192 -0.28 20.25 -15.77
CA GLY A 192 -1.43 20.32 -14.88
C GLY A 192 -1.26 21.16 -13.62
N VAL A 193 -2.40 21.32 -12.94
CA VAL A 193 -2.51 21.95 -11.60
C VAL A 193 -3.39 21.08 -10.72
N PHE A 194 -3.03 20.98 -9.43
CA PHE A 194 -3.84 20.20 -8.50
C PHE A 194 -3.81 20.70 -7.06
N THR A 195 -4.82 20.28 -6.30
CA THR A 195 -4.85 20.35 -4.83
C THR A 195 -5.20 18.98 -4.23
N HIS A 196 -5.25 18.87 -2.90
CA HIS A 196 -5.66 17.66 -2.19
C HIS A 196 -6.61 18.00 -1.04
N LEU A 197 -7.73 17.28 -0.96
CA LEU A 197 -8.82 17.52 -0.04
C LEU A 197 -8.66 16.64 1.22
N PRO A 198 -8.48 17.23 2.42
CA PRO A 198 -8.14 16.48 3.65
C PRO A 198 -9.32 15.73 4.28
N VAL A 199 -10.55 16.25 4.14
CA VAL A 199 -11.73 15.76 4.85
C VAL A 199 -12.90 15.44 3.92
N SER A 200 -12.59 15.14 2.64
CA SER A 200 -13.60 14.83 1.63
C SER A 200 -14.40 13.54 1.90
N ASP A 201 -13.87 12.67 2.75
CA ASP A 201 -14.45 11.42 3.22
C ASP A 201 -15.11 11.53 4.61
N ALA A 202 -14.92 12.65 5.31
CA ALA A 202 -15.52 12.87 6.62
C ALA A 202 -16.96 13.43 6.49
N PRO A 203 -17.94 12.88 7.22
CA PRO A 203 -19.34 13.37 7.14
C PRO A 203 -19.50 14.85 7.53
N ASP A 204 -18.72 15.31 8.50
CA ASP A 204 -18.67 16.70 8.98
C ASP A 204 -17.73 17.59 8.16
N GLY A 205 -16.95 17.02 7.24
CA GLY A 205 -16.03 17.74 6.36
C GLY A 205 -16.65 18.32 5.09
N ARG A 206 -17.94 18.11 4.84
CA ARG A 206 -18.59 18.46 3.56
C ARG A 206 -18.53 19.94 3.22
N GLU A 207 -18.86 20.80 4.18
CA GLU A 207 -18.88 22.26 3.98
C GLU A 207 -17.46 22.80 3.74
N PHE A 208 -16.52 22.35 4.55
CA PHE A 208 -15.10 22.70 4.41
C PHE A 208 -14.57 22.27 3.03
N THR A 209 -14.82 21.02 2.64
CA THR A 209 -14.42 20.49 1.34
C THR A 209 -15.03 21.27 0.18
N ALA A 210 -16.32 21.66 0.26
CA ALA A 210 -16.97 22.44 -0.76
C ALA A 210 -16.33 23.83 -0.92
N ALA A 211 -15.94 24.47 0.20
CA ALA A 211 -15.24 25.76 0.18
C ALA A 211 -13.84 25.64 -0.44
N GLU A 212 -13.09 24.57 -0.13
CA GLU A 212 -11.76 24.28 -0.74
C GLU A 212 -11.90 24.09 -2.26
N ILE A 213 -12.90 23.32 -2.70
CA ILE A 213 -13.21 23.08 -4.11
C ILE A 213 -13.50 24.40 -4.83
N ALA A 214 -14.38 25.22 -4.27
CA ALA A 214 -14.71 26.52 -4.85
C ALA A 214 -13.47 27.40 -4.99
N HIS A 215 -12.69 27.53 -3.93
CA HIS A 215 -11.46 28.32 -3.92
C HIS A 215 -10.44 27.81 -4.95
N PHE A 216 -10.23 26.50 -5.06
CA PHE A 216 -9.33 25.92 -6.07
C PHE A 216 -9.82 26.21 -7.50
N VAL A 217 -11.10 25.98 -7.76
CA VAL A 217 -11.70 26.19 -9.08
C VAL A 217 -11.59 27.65 -9.51
N ASP A 218 -11.97 28.59 -8.64
CA ASP A 218 -11.89 30.03 -8.90
C ASP A 218 -10.46 30.47 -9.19
N THR A 219 -9.49 29.96 -8.41
CA THR A 219 -8.06 30.26 -8.60
C THR A 219 -7.55 29.75 -9.94
N VAL A 220 -7.90 28.52 -10.33
CA VAL A 220 -7.51 27.96 -11.63
C VAL A 220 -8.12 28.75 -12.77
N GLN A 221 -9.42 29.08 -12.68
CA GLN A 221 -10.11 29.90 -13.71
C GLN A 221 -9.47 31.27 -13.89
N MET A 222 -9.09 31.95 -12.81
CA MET A 222 -8.35 33.22 -12.90
C MET A 222 -7.03 33.09 -13.65
N VAL A 223 -6.30 32.01 -13.46
CA VAL A 223 -5.07 31.72 -14.17
C VAL A 223 -5.35 31.43 -15.65
N GLU A 224 -6.35 30.59 -15.95
CA GLU A 224 -6.70 30.23 -17.34
C GLU A 224 -7.18 31.45 -18.17
N VAL A 225 -7.91 32.38 -17.56
CA VAL A 225 -8.33 33.63 -18.24
C VAL A 225 -7.13 34.42 -18.75
N ARG A 226 -6.01 34.40 -18.02
CA ARG A 226 -4.79 35.18 -18.38
C ARG A 226 -3.83 34.43 -19.30
N ARG A 227 -3.68 33.12 -19.02
CA ARG A 227 -2.68 32.26 -19.67
C ARG A 227 -3.25 31.44 -20.83
N GLY A 228 -4.52 31.07 -20.76
CA GLY A 228 -5.11 30.03 -21.58
C GLY A 228 -5.22 28.70 -20.84
N HIS A 229 -5.81 27.70 -21.50
CA HIS A 229 -6.22 26.44 -20.94
C HIS A 229 -5.07 25.62 -20.33
N ILE A 230 -5.35 25.02 -19.14
CA ILE A 230 -4.48 24.06 -18.46
C ILE A 230 -5.02 22.64 -18.74
N PRO A 231 -4.24 21.75 -19.40
CA PRO A 231 -4.74 20.46 -19.88
C PRO A 231 -5.25 19.52 -18.79
N VAL A 232 -4.62 19.53 -17.61
CA VAL A 232 -4.94 18.61 -16.51
C VAL A 232 -5.19 19.39 -15.22
N VAL A 233 -6.45 19.44 -14.79
CA VAL A 233 -6.85 20.05 -13.51
C VAL A 233 -7.44 18.96 -12.64
N HIS A 234 -6.89 18.73 -11.44
CA HIS A 234 -7.33 17.64 -10.58
C HIS A 234 -7.27 17.96 -9.09
N MET A 235 -8.30 17.53 -8.36
CA MET A 235 -8.41 17.72 -6.91
C MET A 235 -8.92 16.47 -6.18
N ALA A 236 -9.84 15.72 -6.80
CA ALA A 236 -10.58 14.65 -6.17
C ALA A 236 -9.70 13.44 -5.85
N ASN A 237 -9.66 13.05 -4.58
CA ASN A 237 -9.25 11.74 -4.06
C ASN A 237 -10.47 10.80 -4.00
N SER A 238 -10.35 9.60 -3.45
CA SER A 238 -11.44 8.62 -3.35
C SER A 238 -12.68 9.17 -2.65
N GLY A 239 -12.54 9.94 -1.56
CA GLY A 239 -13.67 10.53 -0.84
C GLY A 239 -14.42 11.56 -1.68
N ALA A 240 -13.69 12.43 -2.37
CA ALA A 240 -14.31 13.45 -3.23
C ALA A 240 -14.95 12.85 -4.49
N ILE A 241 -14.45 11.75 -5.03
CA ILE A 241 -15.08 11.03 -6.15
C ILE A 241 -16.50 10.59 -5.79
N ILE A 242 -16.71 10.14 -4.55
CA ILE A 242 -17.99 9.63 -4.08
C ILE A 242 -18.96 10.77 -3.76
N GLY A 243 -18.50 11.77 -3.05
CA GLY A 243 -19.39 12.70 -2.32
C GLY A 243 -19.42 14.14 -2.81
N GLN A 244 -18.58 14.55 -3.77
CA GLN A 244 -18.40 15.94 -4.12
C GLN A 244 -18.71 16.28 -5.57
N SER A 245 -19.04 17.54 -5.82
CA SER A 245 -19.08 18.07 -7.19
C SER A 245 -17.66 18.22 -7.73
N LEU A 246 -17.37 17.57 -8.84
CA LEU A 246 -16.03 17.58 -9.44
C LEU A 246 -15.76 18.85 -10.28
N GLY A 247 -16.77 19.70 -10.50
CA GLY A 247 -16.64 20.96 -11.24
C GLY A 247 -15.96 20.80 -12.61
N PRO A 248 -15.12 21.76 -13.04
CA PRO A 248 -14.45 21.74 -14.33
C PRO A 248 -13.16 20.89 -14.35
N THR A 249 -12.89 20.07 -13.33
CA THR A 249 -11.68 19.23 -13.32
C THR A 249 -11.70 18.19 -14.42
N THR A 250 -10.51 17.87 -14.94
CA THR A 250 -10.34 16.98 -16.09
C THR A 250 -9.81 15.60 -15.72
N MET A 251 -9.37 15.42 -14.45
CA MET A 251 -8.85 14.16 -13.94
C MET A 251 -9.21 13.97 -12.47
N VAL A 252 -9.37 12.71 -12.05
CA VAL A 252 -9.53 12.30 -10.65
C VAL A 252 -8.38 11.39 -10.23
N ARG A 253 -8.20 11.21 -8.90
CA ARG A 253 -7.16 10.36 -8.34
C ARG A 253 -7.77 9.27 -7.47
N ALA A 254 -8.05 8.14 -8.09
CA ALA A 254 -8.55 6.95 -7.40
C ALA A 254 -7.41 6.32 -6.58
N GLY A 255 -7.58 6.29 -5.25
CA GLY A 255 -6.70 5.63 -4.30
C GLY A 255 -7.30 4.32 -3.82
N ILE A 256 -7.73 4.29 -2.57
CA ILE A 256 -8.21 3.09 -1.88
C ILE A 256 -9.43 2.45 -2.57
N MET A 257 -10.27 3.23 -3.24
CA MET A 257 -11.41 2.70 -4.02
C MET A 257 -10.95 1.70 -5.08
N SER A 258 -9.80 1.93 -5.72
CA SER A 258 -9.26 1.02 -6.73
C SER A 258 -8.97 -0.37 -6.16
N TYR A 259 -8.74 -0.47 -4.85
CA TYR A 259 -8.41 -1.69 -4.14
C TYR A 259 -9.61 -2.32 -3.41
N GLY A 260 -10.79 -1.71 -3.56
CA GLY A 260 -12.06 -2.27 -3.10
C GLY A 260 -12.52 -1.84 -1.72
N TYR A 261 -11.96 -0.76 -1.17
CA TYR A 261 -12.37 -0.22 0.12
C TYR A 261 -12.97 1.16 -0.02
N ASN A 262 -13.98 1.45 0.77
CA ASN A 262 -14.50 2.81 0.89
C ASN A 262 -13.49 3.68 1.66
N PRO A 263 -13.28 4.95 1.26
CA PRO A 263 -12.42 5.85 2.00
C PRO A 263 -12.90 6.12 3.43
N ASN A 264 -14.21 6.01 3.64
CA ASN A 264 -14.85 6.00 4.95
C ASN A 264 -16.09 5.09 4.89
N PRO A 265 -16.24 4.10 5.79
CA PRO A 265 -17.35 3.14 5.80
C PRO A 265 -18.75 3.79 5.81
N VAL A 266 -18.88 4.97 6.44
CA VAL A 266 -20.19 5.68 6.51
C VAL A 266 -20.65 6.30 5.18
N MET A 267 -19.82 6.34 4.15
CA MET A 267 -20.19 6.87 2.83
C MET A 267 -21.10 5.92 2.02
N GLY A 268 -21.46 4.78 2.59
CA GLY A 268 -22.31 3.78 1.94
C GLY A 268 -21.54 2.80 1.05
N SER A 269 -22.22 1.75 0.60
CA SER A 269 -21.63 0.75 -0.29
C SER A 269 -21.72 1.19 -1.74
N LEU A 270 -20.57 1.20 -2.44
CA LEU A 270 -20.48 1.43 -3.89
C LEU A 270 -20.34 0.12 -4.68
N GLY A 271 -20.56 -1.03 -4.04
CA GLY A 271 -20.35 -2.33 -4.67
C GLY A 271 -18.88 -2.60 -4.99
N LEU A 272 -17.95 -1.93 -4.31
CA LEU A 272 -16.52 -2.19 -4.45
C LEU A 272 -16.18 -3.58 -3.95
N ARG A 273 -15.16 -4.20 -4.57
CA ARG A 273 -14.70 -5.56 -4.25
C ARG A 273 -13.28 -5.49 -3.71
N PRO A 274 -13.03 -5.89 -2.43
CA PRO A 274 -11.68 -6.03 -1.92
C PRO A 274 -10.83 -6.90 -2.84
N ALA A 275 -9.72 -6.36 -3.32
CA ALA A 275 -8.85 -7.06 -4.28
C ALA A 275 -7.81 -7.96 -3.63
N LEU A 276 -7.63 -7.88 -2.29
CA LEU A 276 -6.63 -8.64 -1.56
C LEU A 276 -7.26 -9.55 -0.53
N SER A 277 -6.86 -10.82 -0.54
CA SER A 277 -7.07 -11.78 0.54
C SER A 277 -5.73 -12.28 1.07
N TRP A 278 -5.66 -12.62 2.36
CA TRP A 278 -4.45 -13.11 3.01
C TRP A 278 -4.74 -14.40 3.77
N THR A 279 -4.08 -15.47 3.34
CA THR A 279 -4.28 -16.82 3.87
C THR A 279 -2.98 -17.42 4.41
N SER A 280 -3.13 -18.36 5.31
CA SER A 280 -2.06 -19.19 5.86
C SER A 280 -2.62 -20.61 6.14
N HIS A 281 -1.96 -21.36 7.00
CA HIS A 281 -2.38 -22.71 7.38
C HIS A 281 -2.08 -23.00 8.85
N ILE A 282 -2.69 -24.04 9.40
CA ILE A 282 -2.33 -24.56 10.70
C ILE A 282 -0.99 -25.31 10.60
N SER A 283 0.04 -24.83 11.30
CA SER A 283 1.36 -25.47 11.32
C SER A 283 1.53 -26.46 12.48
N PHE A 284 0.76 -26.30 13.56
CA PHE A 284 0.84 -27.16 14.73
C PHE A 284 -0.46 -27.09 15.54
N LEU A 285 -0.81 -28.21 16.20
CA LEU A 285 -1.95 -28.32 17.10
C LEU A 285 -1.50 -28.81 18.47
N LYS A 286 -2.10 -28.28 19.54
CA LYS A 286 -1.80 -28.64 20.92
C LYS A 286 -3.04 -28.59 21.78
N GLN A 287 -3.25 -29.64 22.56
CA GLN A 287 -4.23 -29.61 23.64
C GLN A 287 -3.68 -28.81 24.83
N VAL A 288 -4.50 -28.01 25.44
CA VAL A 288 -4.21 -27.29 26.69
C VAL A 288 -5.33 -27.50 27.69
N ASP A 289 -4.94 -27.70 28.94
CA ASP A 289 -5.86 -27.95 30.06
C ASP A 289 -6.21 -26.62 30.77
N PRO A 290 -7.31 -26.61 31.56
CA PRO A 290 -7.67 -25.46 32.37
C PRO A 290 -6.50 -24.98 33.23
N GLY A 291 -6.28 -23.67 33.26
CA GLY A 291 -5.19 -23.03 33.98
C GLY A 291 -3.85 -22.95 33.21
N GLN A 292 -3.69 -23.64 32.09
CA GLN A 292 -2.54 -23.49 31.24
C GLN A 292 -2.59 -22.17 30.45
N THR A 293 -1.44 -21.59 30.21
CA THR A 293 -1.30 -20.26 29.56
C THR A 293 -0.66 -20.38 28.19
N VAL A 294 -0.97 -19.42 27.29
CA VAL A 294 -0.46 -19.37 25.92
C VAL A 294 0.30 -18.07 25.65
N GLY A 295 1.45 -18.17 25.00
CA GLY A 295 2.23 -17.08 24.46
C GLY A 295 3.02 -16.26 25.47
N TYR A 296 3.71 -15.24 24.95
CA TYR A 296 4.55 -14.34 25.74
C TYR A 296 3.74 -13.56 26.78
N GLY A 297 4.29 -13.44 27.99
CA GLY A 297 3.67 -12.71 29.08
C GLY A 297 2.47 -13.43 29.68
N ARG A 298 2.14 -14.64 29.21
CA ARG A 298 1.05 -15.47 29.76
C ARG A 298 -0.27 -14.70 29.87
N THR A 299 -0.60 -13.94 28.83
CA THR A 299 -1.73 -12.99 28.81
C THR A 299 -3.08 -13.65 28.53
N TRP A 300 -3.08 -14.93 28.24
CA TRP A 300 -4.28 -15.75 28.06
C TRP A 300 -4.14 -17.06 28.84
N THR A 301 -5.22 -17.48 29.47
CA THR A 301 -5.28 -18.73 30.26
C THR A 301 -6.50 -19.51 29.83
N ALA A 302 -6.33 -20.82 29.57
CA ALA A 302 -7.41 -21.71 29.23
C ALA A 302 -8.40 -21.86 30.41
N GLN A 303 -9.68 -21.60 30.16
CA GLN A 303 -10.75 -21.73 31.15
C GLN A 303 -11.30 -23.16 31.18
N HIS A 304 -11.16 -23.87 30.07
CA HIS A 304 -11.56 -25.28 29.88
C HIS A 304 -10.51 -25.97 29.01
N SER A 305 -10.57 -27.28 28.90
CA SER A 305 -9.71 -28.04 27.99
C SER A 305 -10.05 -27.64 26.55
N THR A 306 -9.05 -27.26 25.78
CA THR A 306 -9.22 -26.74 24.40
C THR A 306 -8.04 -27.09 23.49
N THR A 307 -8.25 -26.98 22.19
CA THR A 307 -7.20 -27.16 21.17
C THR A 307 -6.68 -25.80 20.74
N ILE A 308 -5.38 -25.60 20.84
CA ILE A 308 -4.69 -24.38 20.31
C ILE A 308 -4.02 -24.73 19.00
N ALA A 309 -4.36 -23.96 17.95
CA ALA A 309 -3.65 -23.98 16.68
C ALA A 309 -2.53 -22.91 16.67
N THR A 310 -1.38 -23.28 16.12
CA THR A 310 -0.32 -22.34 15.76
C THR A 310 -0.37 -22.07 14.28
N VAL A 311 -0.40 -20.78 13.91
CA VAL A 311 -0.40 -20.31 12.53
C VAL A 311 0.93 -19.60 12.27
N PRO A 312 1.66 -19.92 11.18
CA PRO A 312 3.00 -19.38 10.93
C PRO A 312 2.94 -17.97 10.29
N VAL A 313 2.28 -17.05 11.00
CA VAL A 313 2.16 -15.63 10.67
C VAL A 313 2.31 -14.82 11.94
N GLY A 314 3.06 -13.73 11.87
CA GLY A 314 3.23 -12.82 13.00
C GLY A 314 3.44 -11.37 12.56
N TYR A 315 3.94 -10.53 13.49
CA TYR A 315 4.08 -9.11 13.19
C TYR A 315 5.19 -8.79 12.17
N ALA A 316 6.14 -9.70 11.93
CA ALA A 316 7.13 -9.54 10.85
C ALA A 316 6.53 -9.77 9.45
N ASP A 317 5.33 -10.36 9.38
CA ASP A 317 4.57 -10.56 8.14
C ASP A 317 3.55 -9.43 7.90
N GLY A 318 3.28 -8.62 8.95
CA GLY A 318 2.30 -7.53 8.92
C GLY A 318 1.08 -7.74 9.82
N TYR A 319 0.94 -8.89 10.49
CA TYR A 319 -0.17 -9.12 11.41
C TYR A 319 0.10 -8.44 12.76
N SER A 320 -0.54 -7.30 12.99
CA SER A 320 -0.22 -6.40 14.11
C SER A 320 -0.20 -7.10 15.47
N ARG A 321 0.84 -6.82 16.27
CA ARG A 321 0.93 -7.30 17.66
C ARG A 321 -0.20 -6.77 18.55
N ARG A 322 -0.85 -5.66 18.18
CA ARG A 322 -2.02 -5.10 18.89
C ARG A 322 -3.28 -5.97 18.76
N LEU A 323 -3.32 -6.92 17.82
CA LEU A 323 -4.39 -7.92 17.68
C LEU A 323 -4.29 -9.06 18.71
N SER A 324 -3.28 -9.09 19.58
CA SER A 324 -3.15 -10.05 20.68
C SER A 324 -4.39 -10.06 21.56
N ASN A 325 -5.03 -11.23 21.74
CA ASN A 325 -6.30 -11.44 22.47
C ASN A 325 -7.49 -10.60 21.96
N ARG A 326 -7.43 -10.06 20.75
CA ARG A 326 -8.49 -9.21 20.16
C ARG A 326 -8.88 -9.64 18.76
N GLY A 327 -7.90 -10.09 17.97
CA GLY A 327 -8.12 -10.50 16.59
C GLY A 327 -8.85 -11.84 16.49
N HIS A 328 -9.38 -12.09 15.30
CA HIS A 328 -9.97 -13.35 14.88
C HIS A 328 -9.39 -13.77 13.54
N VAL A 329 -9.44 -15.05 13.26
CA VAL A 329 -9.14 -15.65 11.96
C VAL A 329 -10.30 -16.57 11.57
N LEU A 330 -10.43 -16.95 10.29
CA LEU A 330 -11.39 -17.99 9.89
C LEU A 330 -10.66 -19.32 9.73
N ILE A 331 -11.20 -20.36 10.34
CA ILE A 331 -10.74 -21.74 10.21
C ILE A 331 -11.97 -22.65 10.13
N GLY A 332 -12.07 -23.43 9.05
CA GLY A 332 -13.22 -24.29 8.81
C GLY A 332 -14.53 -23.54 8.62
N GLY A 333 -14.47 -22.28 8.16
CA GLY A 333 -15.63 -21.42 7.97
C GLY A 333 -16.15 -20.77 9.25
N GLU A 334 -15.42 -20.81 10.35
CA GLU A 334 -15.84 -20.21 11.61
C GLU A 334 -14.82 -19.18 12.13
N PHE A 335 -15.31 -18.13 12.80
CA PHE A 335 -14.44 -17.18 13.50
C PHE A 335 -13.77 -17.87 14.70
N ARG A 336 -12.44 -17.83 14.73
CA ARG A 336 -11.62 -18.36 15.82
C ARG A 336 -10.77 -17.26 16.44
N PRO A 337 -10.79 -17.08 17.77
CA PRO A 337 -10.10 -16.00 18.43
C PRO A 337 -8.58 -16.21 18.45
N VAL A 338 -7.82 -15.15 18.21
CA VAL A 338 -6.38 -15.11 18.46
C VAL A 338 -6.15 -14.99 19.97
N VAL A 339 -5.39 -15.92 20.54
CA VAL A 339 -5.15 -16.03 21.98
C VAL A 339 -3.68 -15.90 22.33
N GLY A 340 -3.41 -15.19 23.42
CA GLY A 340 -2.04 -14.82 23.81
C GLY A 340 -1.45 -13.71 22.93
N ARG A 341 -0.15 -13.48 23.07
CA ARG A 341 0.55 -12.44 22.30
C ARG A 341 0.86 -12.93 20.89
N VAL A 342 0.53 -12.14 19.89
CA VAL A 342 1.07 -12.32 18.52
C VAL A 342 2.58 -12.21 18.59
N CYS A 343 3.28 -13.23 18.09
CA CYS A 343 4.74 -13.31 18.07
C CYS A 343 5.30 -12.71 16.77
N MET A 344 6.63 -12.73 16.60
CA MET A 344 7.28 -12.24 15.39
C MET A 344 6.84 -13.03 14.14
N ASP A 345 6.79 -14.36 14.28
CA ASP A 345 6.62 -15.29 13.15
C ASP A 345 5.39 -16.21 13.31
N GLN A 346 4.64 -16.09 14.40
CA GLN A 346 3.54 -17.00 14.73
C GLN A 346 2.46 -16.31 15.57
N LEU A 347 1.22 -16.74 15.40
CA LEU A 347 0.10 -16.46 16.28
C LEU A 347 -0.59 -17.76 16.72
N MET A 348 -1.31 -17.70 17.81
CA MET A 348 -2.04 -18.84 18.36
C MET A 348 -3.53 -18.56 18.34
N VAL A 349 -4.31 -19.59 18.05
CA VAL A 349 -5.76 -19.53 17.86
C VAL A 349 -6.43 -20.59 18.72
N ASP A 350 -7.46 -20.21 19.46
CA ASP A 350 -8.29 -21.15 20.22
C ASP A 350 -9.36 -21.75 19.31
N LEU A 351 -9.31 -23.06 19.10
CA LEU A 351 -10.24 -23.80 18.26
C LEU A 351 -11.44 -24.35 19.06
N GLY A 352 -11.41 -24.27 20.40
CA GLY A 352 -12.40 -24.87 21.26
C GLY A 352 -12.15 -26.35 21.56
N PRO A 353 -13.01 -26.95 22.42
CA PRO A 353 -12.78 -28.29 22.95
C PRO A 353 -13.06 -29.43 21.95
N SER A 354 -13.84 -29.16 20.90
CA SER A 354 -14.34 -30.20 19.98
C SER A 354 -13.93 -29.95 18.54
N SER A 355 -12.77 -29.29 18.31
CA SER A 355 -12.29 -29.00 16.97
C SER A 355 -11.88 -30.26 16.21
N THR A 356 -12.27 -30.35 14.95
CA THR A 356 -11.83 -31.37 13.98
C THR A 356 -10.72 -30.89 13.07
N ALA A 357 -10.23 -29.68 13.28
CA ALA A 357 -9.18 -29.07 12.46
C ALA A 357 -7.88 -29.87 12.52
N GLN A 358 -7.14 -29.88 11.43
CA GLN A 358 -5.90 -30.62 11.24
C GLN A 358 -4.75 -29.69 10.86
N VAL A 359 -3.52 -30.16 11.07
CA VAL A 359 -2.34 -29.49 10.54
C VAL A 359 -2.43 -29.45 9.00
N GLY A 360 -2.23 -28.28 8.43
CA GLY A 360 -2.38 -28.02 7.00
C GLY A 360 -3.71 -27.37 6.60
N ASP A 361 -4.71 -27.35 7.48
CA ASP A 361 -5.98 -26.68 7.19
C ASP A 361 -5.77 -25.18 6.99
N ASP A 362 -6.55 -24.62 6.05
CA ASP A 362 -6.47 -23.21 5.67
C ASP A 362 -6.93 -22.28 6.81
N VAL A 363 -6.18 -21.21 6.99
CA VAL A 363 -6.47 -20.11 7.90
C VAL A 363 -6.61 -18.81 7.10
N VAL A 364 -7.76 -18.15 7.18
CA VAL A 364 -7.98 -16.86 6.55
C VAL A 364 -7.75 -15.74 7.57
N LEU A 365 -6.79 -14.87 7.25
CA LEU A 365 -6.43 -13.71 8.06
C LEU A 365 -7.15 -12.45 7.55
N LEU A 366 -7.38 -12.38 6.23
CA LEU A 366 -8.13 -11.37 5.52
C LEU A 366 -8.81 -12.04 4.31
N GLY A 367 -10.11 -11.88 4.15
CA GLY A 367 -10.87 -12.51 3.07
C GLY A 367 -12.05 -13.33 3.58
N GLU A 368 -12.52 -14.29 2.79
CA GLU A 368 -13.74 -15.05 3.03
C GLU A 368 -13.48 -16.54 3.19
N GLN A 369 -14.23 -17.19 4.08
CA GLN A 369 -14.30 -18.65 4.22
C GLN A 369 -15.65 -19.06 4.84
N GLY A 370 -16.36 -20.02 4.22
CA GLY A 370 -17.61 -20.55 4.75
C GLY A 370 -18.76 -19.54 4.87
N GLY A 371 -18.75 -18.47 4.07
CA GLY A 371 -19.75 -17.40 4.12
C GLY A 371 -19.49 -16.33 5.20
N HIS A 372 -18.37 -16.43 5.91
CA HIS A 372 -17.89 -15.41 6.82
C HIS A 372 -16.71 -14.65 6.20
N THR A 373 -16.60 -13.37 6.52
CA THR A 373 -15.56 -12.48 5.96
C THR A 373 -14.83 -11.74 7.07
N ILE A 374 -13.52 -11.58 6.92
CA ILE A 374 -12.69 -10.62 7.67
C ILE A 374 -12.18 -9.59 6.66
N THR A 375 -12.57 -8.34 6.83
CA THR A 375 -12.15 -7.23 5.98
C THR A 375 -10.97 -6.47 6.58
N ALA A 376 -10.28 -5.65 5.75
CA ALA A 376 -9.28 -4.74 6.27
C ALA A 376 -9.92 -3.65 7.17
N ASP A 377 -11.18 -3.29 6.94
CA ASP A 377 -11.90 -2.35 7.81
C ASP A 377 -12.16 -2.97 9.20
N ASP A 378 -12.50 -4.26 9.29
CA ASP A 378 -12.67 -4.96 10.59
C ASP A 378 -11.36 -4.96 11.40
N LEU A 379 -10.22 -5.23 10.74
CA LEU A 379 -8.91 -5.19 11.39
C LEU A 379 -8.52 -3.76 11.78
N ALA A 380 -8.83 -2.79 10.93
CA ALA A 380 -8.56 -1.39 11.17
C ALA A 380 -9.33 -0.85 12.38
N GLU A 381 -10.62 -1.22 12.53
CA GLU A 381 -11.45 -0.87 13.69
C GLU A 381 -10.82 -1.42 14.99
N LEU A 382 -10.40 -2.70 15.00
CA LEU A 382 -9.71 -3.29 16.15
C LEU A 382 -8.40 -2.59 16.50
N LEU A 383 -7.73 -1.97 15.53
CA LEU A 383 -6.42 -1.33 15.68
C LEU A 383 -6.50 0.19 15.89
N ASP A 384 -7.69 0.78 15.73
CA ASP A 384 -7.89 2.24 15.74
C ASP A 384 -7.07 2.91 14.63
N THR A 385 -7.27 2.42 13.39
CA THR A 385 -6.60 2.90 12.18
C THR A 385 -7.51 2.78 10.95
N ILE A 386 -6.96 2.75 9.74
CA ILE A 386 -7.67 2.70 8.46
C ILE A 386 -7.22 1.50 7.62
N SER A 387 -8.11 1.01 6.75
CA SER A 387 -7.84 -0.14 5.85
C SER A 387 -6.59 0.01 4.99
N TYR A 388 -6.19 1.25 4.68
CA TYR A 388 -4.95 1.57 3.96
C TYR A 388 -3.70 1.02 4.65
N GLU A 389 -3.60 1.21 5.98
CA GLU A 389 -2.47 0.74 6.77
C GLU A 389 -2.45 -0.80 6.80
N ILE A 390 -3.62 -1.43 6.99
CA ILE A 390 -3.73 -2.89 7.05
C ILE A 390 -3.14 -3.56 5.80
N THR A 391 -3.53 -3.09 4.62
CA THR A 391 -3.04 -3.68 3.36
C THR A 391 -1.57 -3.34 3.07
N CYS A 392 -1.12 -2.13 3.41
CA CYS A 392 0.27 -1.70 3.24
C CYS A 392 1.24 -2.43 4.18
N ASP A 393 0.78 -2.84 5.37
CA ASP A 393 1.61 -3.51 6.38
C ASP A 393 1.94 -4.96 6.03
N ILE A 394 1.22 -5.58 5.08
CA ILE A 394 1.53 -6.94 4.62
C ILE A 394 2.93 -6.94 3.99
N GLY A 395 3.87 -7.55 4.71
CA GLY A 395 5.30 -7.46 4.45
C GLY A 395 5.76 -8.26 3.23
N LYS A 396 7.02 -8.05 2.85
CA LYS A 396 7.65 -8.75 1.70
C LYS A 396 7.90 -10.24 1.95
N ARG A 397 7.75 -10.72 3.20
CA ARG A 397 7.85 -12.15 3.55
C ARG A 397 6.61 -12.93 3.09
N VAL A 398 5.47 -12.25 2.90
CA VAL A 398 4.23 -12.83 2.42
C VAL A 398 4.31 -12.98 0.90
N ASP A 399 4.13 -14.21 0.41
CA ASP A 399 4.11 -14.48 -1.04
C ASP A 399 2.90 -13.78 -1.68
N ARG A 400 3.10 -13.12 -2.82
CA ARG A 400 2.00 -12.46 -3.54
C ARG A 400 1.67 -13.26 -4.79
N ARG A 401 0.38 -13.55 -4.97
CA ARG A 401 -0.17 -14.22 -6.15
C ARG A 401 -1.24 -13.35 -6.77
N TRP A 402 -1.10 -13.10 -8.07
CA TRP A 402 -2.08 -12.34 -8.84
C TRP A 402 -2.93 -13.32 -9.64
N VAL A 403 -4.25 -13.14 -9.55
CA VAL A 403 -5.26 -13.91 -10.27
C VAL A 403 -6.15 -12.97 -11.09
N SER A 404 -6.66 -13.50 -12.24
CA SER A 404 -7.52 -12.74 -13.17
C SER A 404 -8.58 -13.67 -13.77
#